data_487091edceef16366003486d8ea4c15f
#
_entry.id   487091edceef16366003486d8ea4c15f
#
_cell.length_a   1.000
_cell.length_b   1.000
_cell.length_c   1.000
_cell.angle_alpha   90.00
_cell.angle_beta   90.00
_cell.angle_gamma   90.00
#
_symmetry.space_group_name_H-M   'P 1'
#
loop_
_entity.id
_entity.type
_entity.pdbx_description
1 polymer ?
#
loop_
_entity_poly.entity_id
_entity_poly.type
_entity_poly.pdbx_seq_one_letter_code
_entity_poly.pdbx_strand_id
1 'polypeptide(L)'
;MYKPGSKTAILYRYLIIATKRLSNKQLMILLSIVVGLTAGFATFLFERILAFFRHVLTSWFAIDSASIFYLFYPIIGIILATLFVRYVVRDNINEGVTRVLYAMSKKGSRIKPHNCYSSIIASSATIGFGGSVGPEAPIVYTGAAIGSNIGSFMRLNYKNITLLLCCGAAAALSAVFKAPITGVVFVLEILMLDITVSSIIPLLISTVTATSLMFFLNGFDPVFNLDIKHIFELKHLPFYVILGVICGLMSYYFTKINTLISTRFSRIKSMTGKWIVGGIVIGILIFLFPPLYGEGYESLVDLMHGNIDALFNNSLFFRYRDVGWIVMLYLLATLFFKVVAMSATNGAGGVGGSFAPSLFVGAFTGATMVYMLNYFFGLELPIIPFTLVGMAGVMSGIMNAPLTSIFLIAELTNGYSLFVPLMLVSALSFAVGYYLDPYSIYTKKLSQNGELLTHNKDKSVLVFLNLRALMETDFHKITLDTTLGDVVRLIATVHRNIFPVVSRDGTLLGVVQLDDLRADMFSPEKYGTKIDAYMIDPPDLIYQNEQIGSVLNAFEESKAWMLPVVTSDRKYLGFISKSRILAAYREQLLAISEE
;
A
#
# COMPACT_ATOMS: atom_id res chain seq x y z
N MET A 1 25.87 11.26 7.63
CA MET A 1 26.88 12.23 7.15
C MET A 1 28.16 11.47 6.86
N TYR A 2 28.63 11.44 5.63
CA TYR A 2 29.91 10.79 5.27
C TYR A 2 31.06 11.66 5.74
N LYS A 3 32.14 11.03 6.32
CA LYS A 3 33.38 11.76 6.67
C LYS A 3 33.98 12.38 5.40
N PRO A 4 34.29 13.68 5.38
CA PRO A 4 34.94 14.31 4.24
C PRO A 4 36.29 13.64 4.00
N GLY A 5 36.51 13.09 2.79
CA GLY A 5 37.77 12.40 2.40
C GLY A 5 37.62 10.89 2.15
N SER A 6 36.48 10.25 2.41
CA SER A 6 36.33 8.83 2.08
C SER A 6 36.18 8.63 0.56
N LYS A 7 36.70 7.49 0.02
CA LYS A 7 36.56 7.12 -1.40
C LYS A 7 35.07 7.16 -1.88
N THR A 8 34.16 6.86 -0.96
CA THR A 8 32.71 6.95 -1.19
C THR A 8 32.21 8.39 -1.36
N ALA A 9 32.79 9.37 -0.61
CA ALA A 9 32.43 10.79 -0.76
C ALA A 9 32.94 11.37 -2.09
N ILE A 10 34.11 10.91 -2.57
CA ILE A 10 34.67 11.31 -3.86
C ILE A 10 33.82 10.76 -5.01
N LEU A 11 33.48 9.47 -4.98
CA LEU A 11 32.61 8.83 -5.99
C LEU A 11 31.24 9.50 -6.04
N TYR A 12 30.65 9.81 -4.89
CA TYR A 12 29.39 10.53 -4.77
C TYR A 12 29.45 11.93 -5.41
N ARG A 13 30.55 12.65 -5.18
CA ARG A 13 30.75 13.99 -5.75
C ARG A 13 30.90 13.94 -7.27
N TYR A 14 31.62 12.94 -7.81
CA TYR A 14 31.73 12.69 -9.25
C TYR A 14 30.38 12.34 -9.89
N LEU A 15 29.58 11.47 -9.26
CA LEU A 15 28.24 11.12 -9.73
C LEU A 15 27.32 12.35 -9.80
N ILE A 16 27.29 13.18 -8.76
CA ILE A 16 26.48 14.41 -8.76
C ILE A 16 26.95 15.41 -9.83
N ILE A 17 28.27 15.54 -10.05
CA ILE A 17 28.79 16.46 -11.08
C ILE A 17 28.46 15.94 -12.48
N ALA A 18 28.59 14.64 -12.72
CA ALA A 18 28.24 14.01 -13.99
C ALA A 18 26.72 14.13 -14.29
N THR A 19 25.87 13.95 -13.28
CA THR A 19 24.41 14.06 -13.44
C THR A 19 23.91 15.50 -13.60
N LYS A 20 24.64 16.50 -13.09
CA LYS A 20 24.32 17.92 -13.32
C LYS A 20 24.43 18.37 -14.79
N ARG A 21 25.12 17.60 -15.64
CA ARG A 21 25.22 17.86 -17.08
C ARG A 21 24.04 17.28 -17.87
N LEU A 22 23.23 16.40 -17.26
CA LEU A 22 22.09 15.77 -17.90
C LEU A 22 20.83 16.63 -17.70
N SER A 23 19.97 16.67 -18.71
CA SER A 23 18.63 17.21 -18.52
C SER A 23 17.84 16.34 -17.52
N ASN A 24 16.82 16.91 -16.86
CA ASN A 24 16.01 16.17 -15.90
C ASN A 24 15.39 14.91 -16.52
N LYS A 25 14.96 14.97 -17.78
CA LYS A 25 14.42 13.82 -18.53
C LYS A 25 15.47 12.71 -18.73
N GLN A 26 16.68 13.07 -19.17
CA GLN A 26 17.77 12.10 -19.36
C GLN A 26 18.19 11.44 -18.04
N LEU A 27 18.25 12.22 -16.96
CA LEU A 27 18.55 11.71 -15.64
C LEU A 27 17.50 10.71 -15.18
N MET A 28 16.21 11.00 -15.34
CA MET A 28 15.12 10.10 -14.95
C MET A 28 15.14 8.79 -15.75
N ILE A 29 15.44 8.84 -17.06
CA ILE A 29 15.62 7.65 -17.90
C ILE A 29 16.79 6.79 -17.39
N LEU A 30 17.94 7.38 -17.13
CA LEU A 30 19.11 6.65 -16.65
C LEU A 30 18.81 6.00 -15.27
N LEU A 31 18.19 6.74 -14.36
CA LEU A 31 17.87 6.23 -13.03
C LEU A 31 16.80 5.14 -13.09
N SER A 32 15.84 5.19 -14.02
CA SER A 32 14.84 4.13 -14.18
C SER A 32 15.46 2.83 -14.69
N ILE A 33 16.49 2.87 -15.53
CA ILE A 33 17.28 1.67 -15.90
C ILE A 33 17.97 1.08 -14.67
N VAL A 34 18.63 1.92 -13.86
CA VAL A 34 19.33 1.46 -12.64
C VAL A 34 18.33 0.85 -11.64
N VAL A 35 17.18 1.50 -11.46
CA VAL A 35 16.10 1.00 -10.58
C VAL A 35 15.56 -0.33 -11.13
N GLY A 36 15.33 -0.43 -12.45
CA GLY A 36 14.87 -1.65 -13.10
C GLY A 36 15.82 -2.82 -12.90
N LEU A 37 17.12 -2.61 -13.13
CA LEU A 37 18.16 -3.63 -12.91
C LEU A 37 18.25 -4.07 -11.44
N THR A 38 18.28 -3.11 -10.51
CA THR A 38 18.42 -3.43 -9.08
C THR A 38 17.18 -4.07 -8.49
N ALA A 39 15.98 -3.63 -8.88
CA ALA A 39 14.72 -4.24 -8.45
C ALA A 39 14.53 -5.64 -9.08
N GLY A 40 14.85 -5.80 -10.38
CA GLY A 40 14.82 -7.10 -11.05
C GLY A 40 15.78 -8.10 -10.43
N PHE A 41 17.01 -7.67 -10.08
CA PHE A 41 17.97 -8.53 -9.40
C PHE A 41 17.51 -8.92 -7.98
N ALA A 42 16.92 -7.99 -7.24
CA ALA A 42 16.34 -8.28 -5.93
C ALA A 42 15.21 -9.31 -6.02
N THR A 43 14.38 -9.22 -7.06
CA THR A 43 13.31 -10.20 -7.36
C THR A 43 13.89 -11.57 -7.67
N PHE A 44 14.88 -11.65 -8.54
CA PHE A 44 15.57 -12.89 -8.87
C PHE A 44 16.13 -13.59 -7.62
N LEU A 45 16.83 -12.83 -6.77
CA LEU A 45 17.38 -13.35 -5.52
C LEU A 45 16.27 -13.89 -4.61
N PHE A 46 15.17 -13.18 -4.52
CA PHE A 46 14.02 -13.58 -3.71
C PHE A 46 13.40 -14.90 -4.20
N GLU A 47 13.16 -15.03 -5.49
CA GLU A 47 12.64 -16.28 -6.09
C GLU A 47 13.58 -17.48 -5.85
N ARG A 48 14.90 -17.27 -5.98
CA ARG A 48 15.88 -18.32 -5.70
C ARG A 48 15.87 -18.77 -4.24
N ILE A 49 15.73 -17.81 -3.30
CA ILE A 49 15.60 -18.15 -1.87
C ILE A 49 14.33 -18.94 -1.60
N LEU A 50 13.19 -18.54 -2.19
CA LEU A 50 11.92 -19.27 -2.04
C LEU A 50 12.01 -20.68 -2.63
N ALA A 51 12.56 -20.81 -3.83
CA ALA A 51 12.75 -22.12 -4.47
C ALA A 51 13.66 -23.04 -3.64
N PHE A 52 14.73 -22.50 -3.06
CA PHE A 52 15.61 -23.23 -2.16
C PHE A 52 14.86 -23.75 -0.92
N PHE A 53 14.13 -22.90 -0.20
CA PHE A 53 13.36 -23.34 0.96
C PHE A 53 12.32 -24.39 0.58
N ARG A 54 11.58 -24.17 -0.48
CA ARG A 54 10.59 -25.14 -0.97
C ARG A 54 11.26 -26.48 -1.25
N HIS A 55 12.32 -26.52 -2.05
CA HIS A 55 13.02 -27.75 -2.37
C HIS A 55 13.52 -28.49 -1.13
N VAL A 56 14.17 -27.82 -0.20
CA VAL A 56 14.70 -28.42 1.03
C VAL A 56 13.62 -28.97 1.93
N LEU A 57 12.47 -28.30 2.04
CA LEU A 57 11.43 -28.64 3.01
C LEU A 57 10.41 -29.66 2.48
N THR A 58 10.18 -29.72 1.15
CA THR A 58 9.09 -30.54 0.58
C THR A 58 9.53 -31.67 -0.35
N SER A 59 10.82 -31.73 -0.77
CA SER A 59 11.30 -32.71 -1.76
C SER A 59 11.20 -34.19 -1.34
N TRP A 60 10.97 -34.47 -0.09
CA TRP A 60 10.91 -35.81 0.49
C TRP A 60 9.49 -36.23 0.93
N PHE A 61 8.47 -35.46 0.59
CA PHE A 61 7.10 -35.82 0.91
C PHE A 61 6.59 -36.93 -0.01
N ALA A 62 5.94 -37.95 0.58
CA ALA A 62 5.28 -38.99 -0.21
C ALA A 62 3.98 -38.45 -0.82
N ILE A 63 3.75 -38.74 -2.10
CA ILE A 63 2.61 -38.22 -2.86
C ILE A 63 1.27 -38.74 -2.33
N ASP A 64 1.24 -39.99 -1.87
CA ASP A 64 0.05 -40.75 -1.49
C ASP A 64 -0.36 -40.62 -0.02
N SER A 65 0.41 -39.89 0.79
CA SER A 65 0.16 -39.75 2.23
C SER A 65 0.35 -38.31 2.73
N ALA A 66 -0.48 -37.91 3.70
CA ALA A 66 -0.36 -36.61 4.33
C ALA A 66 0.92 -36.51 5.17
N SER A 67 1.69 -35.43 4.95
CA SER A 67 2.90 -35.16 5.71
C SER A 67 2.59 -34.42 7.02
N ILE A 68 3.00 -35.01 8.15
CA ILE A 68 2.85 -34.37 9.48
C ILE A 68 3.64 -33.07 9.61
N PHE A 69 4.67 -32.85 8.77
CA PHE A 69 5.47 -31.64 8.75
C PHE A 69 4.65 -30.40 8.38
N TYR A 70 3.55 -30.54 7.62
CA TYR A 70 2.63 -29.46 7.33
C TYR A 70 2.01 -28.80 8.56
N LEU A 71 1.93 -29.52 9.70
CA LEU A 71 1.45 -28.96 10.96
C LEU A 71 2.46 -27.99 11.61
N PHE A 72 3.76 -28.23 11.42
CA PHE A 72 4.79 -27.52 12.17
C PHE A 72 5.54 -26.48 11.36
N TYR A 73 5.77 -26.70 10.08
CA TYR A 73 6.55 -25.77 9.24
C TYR A 73 6.02 -24.32 9.25
N PRO A 74 4.71 -24.08 9.09
CA PRO A 74 4.22 -22.70 9.06
C PRO A 74 4.46 -21.95 10.37
N ILE A 75 4.37 -22.63 11.52
CA ILE A 75 4.65 -22.04 12.84
C ILE A 75 6.11 -21.60 12.90
N ILE A 76 7.05 -22.45 12.47
CA ILE A 76 8.49 -22.17 12.50
C ILE A 76 8.78 -20.93 11.63
N GLY A 77 8.24 -20.89 10.40
CA GLY A 77 8.42 -19.75 9.48
C GLY A 77 7.90 -18.44 10.06
N ILE A 78 6.71 -18.44 10.65
CA ILE A 78 6.11 -17.26 11.28
C ILE A 78 6.95 -16.79 12.47
N ILE A 79 7.43 -17.70 13.33
CA ILE A 79 8.28 -17.35 14.46
C ILE A 79 9.59 -16.72 13.97
N LEU A 80 10.27 -17.33 13.00
CA LEU A 80 11.52 -16.81 12.44
C LEU A 80 11.32 -15.41 11.82
N ALA A 81 10.28 -15.23 11.01
CA ALA A 81 9.95 -13.93 10.42
C ALA A 81 9.66 -12.87 11.49
N THR A 82 8.86 -13.24 12.49
CA THR A 82 8.47 -12.31 13.57
C THR A 82 9.65 -11.92 14.45
N LEU A 83 10.52 -12.86 14.80
CA LEU A 83 11.74 -12.58 15.58
C LEU A 83 12.68 -11.67 14.79
N PHE A 84 12.88 -11.94 13.50
CA PHE A 84 13.67 -11.08 12.61
C PHE A 84 13.11 -9.65 12.55
N VAL A 85 11.80 -9.49 12.34
CA VAL A 85 11.17 -8.17 12.30
C VAL A 85 11.32 -7.45 13.64
N ARG A 86 11.10 -8.13 14.76
CA ARG A 86 11.13 -7.53 16.10
C ARG A 86 12.51 -7.14 16.58
N TYR A 87 13.51 -8.00 16.40
CA TYR A 87 14.84 -7.80 16.99
C TYR A 87 15.84 -7.15 16.03
N VAL A 88 15.74 -7.45 14.73
CA VAL A 88 16.69 -6.93 13.71
C VAL A 88 16.13 -5.69 13.03
N VAL A 89 14.92 -5.78 12.47
CA VAL A 89 14.34 -4.69 11.66
C VAL A 89 13.80 -3.56 12.54
N ARG A 90 13.11 -3.89 13.62
CA ARG A 90 12.49 -2.94 14.58
C ARG A 90 11.57 -1.91 13.90
N ASP A 91 10.94 -2.31 12.81
CA ASP A 91 9.99 -1.50 12.05
C ASP A 91 8.84 -2.38 11.55
N ASN A 92 7.69 -1.76 11.24
CA ASN A 92 6.56 -2.49 10.70
C ASN A 92 6.70 -2.59 9.18
N ILE A 93 6.93 -3.80 8.67
CA ILE A 93 7.09 -4.12 7.25
C ILE A 93 5.91 -4.93 6.68
N ASN A 94 4.90 -5.23 7.49
CA ASN A 94 3.70 -5.94 7.06
C ASN A 94 2.87 -5.07 6.12
N GLU A 95 2.04 -5.70 5.26
CA GLU A 95 1.15 -5.03 4.31
C GLU A 95 1.91 -4.15 3.30
N GLY A 96 2.93 -4.69 2.62
CA GLY A 96 3.89 -3.98 1.78
C GLY A 96 3.30 -2.89 0.86
N VAL A 97 2.24 -3.20 0.06
CA VAL A 97 1.61 -2.23 -0.86
C VAL A 97 0.95 -1.07 -0.09
N THR A 98 0.23 -1.35 1.01
CA THR A 98 -0.35 -0.33 1.90
C THR A 98 0.74 0.60 2.46
N ARG A 99 1.94 0.05 2.75
CA ARG A 99 3.09 0.84 3.21
C ARG A 99 3.67 1.74 2.12
N VAL A 100 3.65 1.30 0.87
CA VAL A 100 4.03 2.14 -0.28
C VAL A 100 3.07 3.33 -0.37
N LEU A 101 1.77 3.09 -0.37
CA LEU A 101 0.74 4.13 -0.38
C LEU A 101 0.89 5.10 0.80
N TYR A 102 1.14 4.60 2.00
CA TYR A 102 1.39 5.42 3.18
C TYR A 102 2.65 6.29 3.04
N ALA A 103 3.74 5.73 2.48
CA ALA A 103 4.97 6.49 2.24
C ALA A 103 4.76 7.62 1.23
N MET A 104 3.99 7.37 0.17
CA MET A 104 3.62 8.39 -0.82
C MET A 104 2.75 9.49 -0.19
N SER A 105 1.78 9.12 0.65
CA SER A 105 0.81 10.06 1.20
C SER A 105 1.33 10.88 2.40
N LYS A 106 2.17 10.31 3.25
CA LYS A 106 2.55 10.94 4.54
C LYS A 106 4.05 11.15 4.75
N LYS A 107 4.91 10.47 3.98
CA LYS A 107 6.37 10.51 4.20
C LYS A 107 7.17 11.11 3.05
N GLY A 108 6.52 11.84 2.14
CA GLY A 108 7.18 12.43 0.98
C GLY A 108 7.89 11.38 0.12
N SER A 109 7.28 10.21 -0.07
CA SER A 109 7.79 9.07 -0.84
C SER A 109 9.14 8.52 -0.34
N ARG A 110 9.51 8.79 0.91
CA ARG A 110 10.76 8.32 1.50
C ARG A 110 10.53 7.05 2.31
N ILE A 111 11.22 5.98 1.92
CA ILE A 111 11.20 4.67 2.58
C ILE A 111 12.56 4.42 3.23
N LYS A 112 12.57 3.84 4.45
CA LYS A 112 13.82 3.54 5.17
C LYS A 112 14.69 2.54 4.39
N PRO A 113 16.03 2.69 4.36
CA PRO A 113 16.94 1.86 3.54
C PRO A 113 16.88 0.36 3.83
N HIS A 114 16.63 -0.06 5.07
CA HIS A 114 16.54 -1.48 5.40
C HIS A 114 15.42 -2.21 4.63
N ASN A 115 14.38 -1.50 4.16
CA ASN A 115 13.28 -2.09 3.39
C ASN A 115 13.72 -2.57 2.00
N CYS A 116 14.91 -2.20 1.51
CA CYS A 116 15.49 -2.77 0.30
C CYS A 116 15.82 -4.28 0.42
N TYR A 117 15.85 -4.84 1.63
CA TYR A 117 16.14 -6.26 1.86
C TYR A 117 15.30 -6.91 2.97
N SER A 118 14.82 -6.14 3.96
CA SER A 118 14.17 -6.71 5.15
C SER A 118 12.85 -7.43 4.82
N SER A 119 12.08 -6.89 3.86
CA SER A 119 10.82 -7.52 3.45
C SER A 119 11.05 -8.86 2.74
N ILE A 120 12.10 -8.97 1.91
CA ILE A 120 12.49 -10.22 1.25
C ILE A 120 12.84 -11.29 2.29
N ILE A 121 13.72 -10.97 3.26
CA ILE A 121 14.19 -11.93 4.27
C ILE A 121 13.01 -12.45 5.12
N ALA A 122 12.16 -11.53 5.62
CA ALA A 122 11.04 -11.91 6.46
C ALA A 122 9.98 -12.74 5.71
N SER A 123 9.67 -12.36 4.45
CA SER A 123 8.69 -13.09 3.65
C SER A 123 9.23 -14.43 3.13
N SER A 124 10.53 -14.53 2.83
CA SER A 124 11.16 -15.83 2.49
C SER A 124 11.02 -16.84 3.63
N ALA A 125 11.23 -16.41 4.88
CA ALA A 125 10.99 -17.27 6.03
C ALA A 125 9.52 -17.66 6.18
N THR A 126 8.58 -16.71 5.99
CA THR A 126 7.15 -16.98 6.10
C THR A 126 6.67 -17.94 5.02
N ILE A 127 6.94 -17.62 3.73
CA ILE A 127 6.41 -18.35 2.57
C ILE A 127 7.15 -19.67 2.39
N GLY A 128 8.49 -19.66 2.52
CA GLY A 128 9.31 -20.85 2.35
C GLY A 128 8.96 -21.97 3.32
N PHE A 129 8.55 -21.64 4.53
CA PHE A 129 8.04 -22.58 5.52
C PHE A 129 6.51 -22.83 5.42
N GLY A 130 5.88 -22.41 4.34
CA GLY A 130 4.48 -22.74 4.04
C GLY A 130 3.44 -21.75 4.54
N GLY A 131 3.82 -20.57 5.02
CA GLY A 131 2.84 -19.52 5.31
C GLY A 131 2.03 -19.17 4.06
N SER A 132 0.70 -19.19 4.18
CA SER A 132 -0.25 -19.12 3.05
C SER A 132 -0.45 -17.70 2.52
N VAL A 133 0.61 -17.04 2.05
CA VAL A 133 0.65 -15.65 1.61
C VAL A 133 1.49 -15.49 0.34
N GLY A 134 1.33 -14.38 -0.38
CA GLY A 134 2.04 -14.11 -1.64
C GLY A 134 3.34 -13.34 -1.47
N PRO A 135 4.31 -13.52 -2.38
CA PRO A 135 5.60 -12.82 -2.41
C PRO A 135 5.52 -11.41 -2.99
N GLU A 136 4.45 -11.04 -3.71
CA GLU A 136 4.36 -9.84 -4.53
C GLU A 136 4.38 -8.56 -3.70
N ALA A 137 3.60 -8.49 -2.61
CA ALA A 137 3.55 -7.29 -1.78
C ALA A 137 4.90 -6.98 -1.10
N PRO A 138 5.64 -7.95 -0.54
CA PRO A 138 7.00 -7.77 -0.07
C PRO A 138 7.98 -7.29 -1.14
N ILE A 139 7.92 -7.86 -2.35
CA ILE A 139 8.85 -7.49 -3.41
C ILE A 139 8.54 -6.11 -4.01
N VAL A 140 7.24 -5.77 -4.17
CA VAL A 140 6.80 -4.42 -4.56
C VAL A 140 7.29 -3.38 -3.55
N TYR A 141 7.19 -3.68 -2.25
CA TYR A 141 7.71 -2.78 -1.21
C TYR A 141 9.23 -2.64 -1.26
N THR A 142 9.94 -3.74 -1.54
CA THR A 142 11.40 -3.71 -1.74
C THR A 142 11.78 -2.89 -2.96
N GLY A 143 11.13 -3.09 -4.11
CA GLY A 143 11.36 -2.29 -5.31
C GLY A 143 11.07 -0.81 -5.10
N ALA A 144 9.94 -0.49 -4.45
CA ALA A 144 9.59 0.87 -4.05
C ALA A 144 10.66 1.50 -3.14
N ALA A 145 11.19 0.72 -2.17
CA ALA A 145 12.26 1.17 -1.29
C ALA A 145 13.56 1.43 -2.05
N ILE A 146 13.92 0.59 -3.01
CA ILE A 146 15.10 0.79 -3.89
C ILE A 146 14.96 2.09 -4.66
N GLY A 147 13.84 2.30 -5.37
CA GLY A 147 13.59 3.53 -6.13
C GLY A 147 13.61 4.78 -5.25
N SER A 148 12.93 4.73 -4.10
CA SER A 148 12.91 5.82 -3.10
C SER A 148 14.31 6.17 -2.57
N ASN A 149 15.13 5.17 -2.26
CA ASN A 149 16.47 5.39 -1.72
C ASN A 149 17.44 5.90 -2.78
N ILE A 150 17.37 5.43 -4.03
CA ILE A 150 18.14 5.96 -5.16
C ILE A 150 17.78 7.44 -5.38
N GLY A 151 16.48 7.79 -5.43
CA GLY A 151 16.03 9.17 -5.57
C GLY A 151 16.47 10.07 -4.41
N SER A 152 16.38 9.58 -3.18
CA SER A 152 16.83 10.30 -1.98
C SER A 152 18.36 10.49 -1.93
N PHE A 153 19.11 9.47 -2.37
CA PHE A 153 20.57 9.54 -2.49
C PHE A 153 21.02 10.61 -3.49
N MET A 154 20.30 10.72 -4.62
CA MET A 154 20.54 11.74 -5.64
C MET A 154 19.97 13.11 -5.26
N ARG A 155 19.34 13.26 -4.09
CA ARG A 155 18.71 14.50 -3.59
C ARG A 155 17.70 15.09 -4.55
N LEU A 156 16.91 14.23 -5.18
CA LEU A 156 15.86 14.65 -6.10
C LEU A 156 14.68 15.30 -5.34
N ASN A 157 13.87 16.06 -6.07
CA ASN A 157 12.61 16.60 -5.54
C ASN A 157 11.59 15.49 -5.26
N TYR A 158 10.52 15.82 -4.55
CA TYR A 158 9.47 14.87 -4.16
C TYR A 158 8.88 14.13 -5.37
N LYS A 159 8.55 14.85 -6.45
CA LYS A 159 7.94 14.30 -7.66
C LYS A 159 8.82 13.22 -8.30
N ASN A 160 10.10 13.50 -8.44
CA ASN A 160 11.07 12.56 -9.00
C ASN A 160 11.34 11.36 -8.06
N ILE A 161 11.36 11.56 -6.73
CA ILE A 161 11.45 10.46 -5.77
C ILE A 161 10.21 9.56 -5.87
N THR A 162 9.01 10.16 -5.96
CA THR A 162 7.76 9.41 -6.13
C THR A 162 7.76 8.61 -7.43
N LEU A 163 8.22 9.21 -8.53
CA LEU A 163 8.32 8.52 -9.81
C LEU A 163 9.31 7.34 -9.75
N LEU A 164 10.50 7.52 -9.15
CA LEU A 164 11.46 6.41 -9.00
C LEU A 164 10.98 5.32 -8.04
N LEU A 165 10.28 5.69 -6.97
CA LEU A 165 9.59 4.75 -6.08
C LEU A 165 8.61 3.88 -6.87
N CYS A 166 7.78 4.52 -7.71
CA CYS A 166 6.82 3.85 -8.60
C CYS A 166 7.53 2.99 -9.67
N CYS A 167 8.63 3.48 -10.26
CA CYS A 167 9.46 2.69 -11.17
C CYS A 167 9.99 1.42 -10.50
N GLY A 168 10.44 1.51 -9.24
CA GLY A 168 10.92 0.35 -8.49
C GLY A 168 9.81 -0.66 -8.16
N ALA A 169 8.64 -0.17 -7.76
CA ALA A 169 7.47 -1.01 -7.50
C ALA A 169 7.00 -1.75 -8.77
N ALA A 170 6.88 -1.00 -9.90
CA ALA A 170 6.52 -1.54 -11.20
C ALA A 170 7.53 -2.57 -11.70
N ALA A 171 8.82 -2.25 -11.62
CA ALA A 171 9.92 -3.12 -12.03
C ALA A 171 9.94 -4.44 -11.26
N ALA A 172 9.75 -4.38 -9.93
CA ALA A 172 9.71 -5.56 -9.09
C ALA A 172 8.54 -6.49 -9.42
N LEU A 173 7.33 -5.93 -9.61
CA LEU A 173 6.15 -6.70 -9.99
C LEU A 173 6.31 -7.30 -11.40
N SER A 174 6.80 -6.49 -12.36
CA SER A 174 7.07 -6.96 -13.72
C SER A 174 8.08 -8.09 -13.76
N ALA A 175 9.08 -8.06 -12.89
CA ALA A 175 10.09 -9.10 -12.79
C ALA A 175 9.50 -10.43 -12.31
N VAL A 176 8.67 -10.42 -11.24
CA VAL A 176 8.02 -11.64 -10.70
C VAL A 176 7.19 -12.36 -11.75
N PHE A 177 6.40 -11.60 -12.51
CA PHE A 177 5.45 -12.18 -13.46
C PHE A 177 5.97 -12.22 -14.91
N LYS A 178 7.15 -11.67 -15.16
CA LYS A 178 7.68 -11.42 -16.52
C LYS A 178 6.69 -10.61 -17.39
N ALA A 179 5.96 -9.69 -16.74
CA ALA A 179 4.79 -8.97 -17.26
C ALA A 179 5.00 -7.44 -17.18
N PRO A 180 5.66 -6.81 -18.17
CA PRO A 180 6.04 -5.39 -18.10
C PRO A 180 4.84 -4.44 -18.14
N ILE A 181 3.79 -4.73 -18.93
CA ILE A 181 2.58 -3.88 -19.01
C ILE A 181 1.83 -3.91 -17.68
N THR A 182 1.70 -5.09 -17.10
CA THR A 182 1.06 -5.26 -15.79
C THR A 182 1.71 -4.40 -14.71
N GLY A 183 3.05 -4.33 -14.67
CA GLY A 183 3.76 -3.50 -13.69
C GLY A 183 3.47 -2.02 -13.86
N VAL A 184 3.38 -1.52 -15.09
CA VAL A 184 3.00 -0.13 -15.37
C VAL A 184 1.57 0.13 -14.92
N VAL A 185 0.62 -0.71 -15.32
CA VAL A 185 -0.80 -0.55 -15.01
C VAL A 185 -1.06 -0.67 -13.51
N PHE A 186 -0.37 -1.57 -12.81
CA PHE A 186 -0.41 -1.70 -11.35
C PHE A 186 -0.10 -0.38 -10.63
N VAL A 187 0.92 0.33 -11.07
CA VAL A 187 1.30 1.62 -10.47
C VAL A 187 0.24 2.68 -10.74
N LEU A 188 -0.35 2.69 -11.93
CA LEU A 188 -1.40 3.64 -12.28
C LEU A 188 -2.71 3.41 -11.51
N GLU A 189 -3.15 2.14 -11.39
CA GLU A 189 -4.41 1.81 -10.72
C GLU A 189 -4.29 1.72 -9.20
N ILE A 190 -3.27 1.03 -8.69
CA ILE A 190 -3.18 0.70 -7.26
C ILE A 190 -2.37 1.75 -6.50
N LEU A 191 -1.24 2.21 -7.04
CA LEU A 191 -0.46 3.29 -6.42
C LEU A 191 -0.95 4.69 -6.78
N MET A 192 -1.94 4.78 -7.69
CA MET A 192 -2.64 6.04 -8.05
C MET A 192 -1.69 7.12 -8.56
N LEU A 193 -0.65 6.73 -9.32
CA LEU A 193 0.25 7.70 -9.94
C LEU A 193 -0.46 8.43 -11.09
N ASP A 194 -0.36 9.76 -11.12
CA ASP A 194 -0.90 10.58 -12.21
C ASP A 194 -0.23 10.25 -13.55
N ILE A 195 -1.06 10.03 -14.57
CA ILE A 195 -0.60 9.74 -15.94
C ILE A 195 -0.12 11.03 -16.60
N THR A 196 1.18 11.12 -16.79
CA THR A 196 1.81 12.17 -17.62
C THR A 196 2.80 11.52 -18.58
N VAL A 197 3.03 12.14 -19.74
CA VAL A 197 4.03 11.64 -20.70
C VAL A 197 5.41 11.51 -20.04
N SER A 198 5.72 12.41 -19.11
CA SER A 198 6.98 12.40 -18.37
C SER A 198 7.10 11.26 -17.37
N SER A 199 5.99 10.68 -16.89
CA SER A 199 6.00 9.56 -15.93
C SER A 199 5.93 8.18 -16.62
N ILE A 200 5.26 8.07 -17.76
CA ILE A 200 5.08 6.80 -18.47
C ILE A 200 6.41 6.24 -19.01
N ILE A 201 7.26 7.10 -19.63
CA ILE A 201 8.52 6.64 -20.23
C ILE A 201 9.48 6.01 -19.20
N PRO A 202 9.79 6.65 -18.05
CA PRO A 202 10.59 6.02 -17.00
C PRO A 202 9.99 4.71 -16.46
N LEU A 203 8.66 4.64 -16.31
CA LEU A 203 7.97 3.42 -15.86
C LEU A 203 8.17 2.27 -16.86
N LEU A 204 7.90 2.51 -18.16
CA LEU A 204 8.11 1.51 -19.21
C LEU A 204 9.57 1.03 -19.26
N ILE A 205 10.52 1.94 -19.19
CA ILE A 205 11.95 1.60 -19.20
C ILE A 205 12.31 0.73 -18.00
N SER A 206 11.85 1.07 -16.80
CA SER A 206 12.17 0.30 -15.59
C SER A 206 11.55 -1.11 -15.63
N THR A 207 10.30 -1.24 -16.08
CA THR A 207 9.62 -2.54 -16.17
C THR A 207 10.24 -3.43 -17.23
N VAL A 208 10.49 -2.91 -18.44
CA VAL A 208 11.15 -3.66 -19.51
C VAL A 208 12.56 -4.07 -19.12
N THR A 209 13.33 -3.19 -18.48
CA THR A 209 14.68 -3.50 -18.01
C THR A 209 14.67 -4.64 -16.98
N ALA A 210 13.75 -4.59 -16.01
CA ALA A 210 13.63 -5.63 -14.99
C ALA A 210 13.18 -6.97 -15.59
N THR A 211 12.19 -6.95 -16.48
CA THR A 211 11.70 -8.16 -17.17
C THR A 211 12.76 -8.76 -18.07
N SER A 212 13.51 -7.93 -18.82
CA SER A 212 14.62 -8.39 -19.65
C SER A 212 15.73 -9.05 -18.82
N LEU A 213 16.03 -8.50 -17.65
CA LEU A 213 16.98 -9.11 -16.71
C LEU A 213 16.47 -10.49 -16.26
N MET A 214 15.17 -10.63 -15.95
CA MET A 214 14.59 -11.92 -15.54
C MET A 214 14.62 -12.95 -16.66
N PHE A 215 14.34 -12.55 -17.91
CA PHE A 215 14.51 -13.43 -19.07
C PHE A 215 15.96 -13.89 -19.24
N PHE A 216 16.91 -13.01 -19.01
CA PHE A 216 18.34 -13.36 -19.07
C PHE A 216 18.76 -14.35 -17.96
N LEU A 217 18.25 -14.19 -16.74
CA LEU A 217 18.65 -14.98 -15.56
C LEU A 217 17.85 -16.30 -15.41
N ASN A 218 16.55 -16.29 -15.74
CA ASN A 218 15.60 -17.41 -15.54
C ASN A 218 15.09 -18.03 -16.85
N GLY A 219 15.59 -17.59 -18.03
CA GLY A 219 15.10 -18.07 -19.33
C GLY A 219 13.77 -17.43 -19.76
N PHE A 220 13.38 -17.73 -20.99
CA PHE A 220 12.20 -17.15 -21.67
C PHE A 220 10.89 -17.88 -21.35
N ASP A 221 10.94 -18.98 -20.60
CA ASP A 221 9.73 -19.72 -20.26
C ASP A 221 8.74 -18.81 -19.52
N PRO A 222 7.46 -18.79 -19.92
CA PRO A 222 6.44 -18.05 -19.20
C PRO A 222 6.27 -18.63 -17.79
N VAL A 223 5.77 -17.82 -16.85
CA VAL A 223 5.51 -18.25 -15.47
C VAL A 223 4.51 -19.41 -15.46
N PHE A 224 3.52 -19.38 -16.37
CA PHE A 224 2.60 -20.48 -16.63
C PHE A 224 2.77 -20.92 -18.09
N ASN A 225 3.33 -22.11 -18.27
CA ASN A 225 3.49 -22.71 -19.61
C ASN A 225 2.18 -23.36 -20.04
N LEU A 226 1.30 -22.57 -20.66
CA LEU A 226 -0.04 -22.97 -21.05
C LEU A 226 -0.14 -23.07 -22.58
N ASP A 227 -0.49 -24.25 -23.09
CA ASP A 227 -0.88 -24.43 -24.48
C ASP A 227 -2.39 -24.13 -24.60
N ILE A 228 -2.75 -22.84 -24.73
CA ILE A 228 -4.15 -22.42 -24.81
C ILE A 228 -4.69 -22.74 -26.21
N LYS A 229 -5.16 -23.97 -26.39
CA LYS A 229 -5.84 -24.42 -27.61
C LYS A 229 -7.31 -23.99 -27.68
N HIS A 230 -7.89 -23.56 -26.56
CA HIS A 230 -9.29 -23.21 -26.48
C HIS A 230 -9.50 -21.73 -26.76
N ILE A 231 -9.99 -21.42 -27.95
CA ILE A 231 -10.42 -20.09 -28.36
C ILE A 231 -11.73 -19.76 -27.61
N PHE A 232 -11.89 -18.47 -27.24
CA PHE A 232 -13.14 -17.95 -26.72
C PHE A 232 -14.31 -18.31 -27.67
N GLU A 233 -15.33 -19.00 -27.16
CA GLU A 233 -16.57 -19.27 -27.87
C GLU A 233 -17.71 -18.42 -27.30
N LEU A 234 -18.45 -17.75 -28.20
CA LEU A 234 -19.53 -16.83 -27.82
C LEU A 234 -20.65 -17.54 -27.02
N LYS A 235 -20.88 -18.86 -27.26
CA LYS A 235 -21.85 -19.65 -26.50
C LYS A 235 -21.58 -19.71 -25.01
N HIS A 236 -20.32 -19.50 -24.57
CA HIS A 236 -19.94 -19.50 -23.17
C HIS A 236 -20.13 -18.13 -22.47
N LEU A 237 -20.50 -17.07 -23.20
CA LEU A 237 -20.65 -15.72 -22.68
C LEU A 237 -21.59 -15.62 -21.47
N PRO A 238 -22.77 -16.26 -21.45
CA PRO A 238 -23.65 -16.22 -20.28
C PRO A 238 -23.00 -16.75 -19.00
N PHE A 239 -22.17 -17.79 -19.12
CA PHE A 239 -21.47 -18.38 -17.99
C PHE A 239 -20.35 -17.47 -17.47
N TYR A 240 -19.71 -16.68 -18.34
CA TYR A 240 -18.76 -15.65 -17.90
C TYR A 240 -19.44 -14.50 -17.15
N VAL A 241 -20.69 -14.13 -17.53
CA VAL A 241 -21.47 -13.16 -16.75
C VAL A 241 -21.74 -13.67 -15.34
N ILE A 242 -22.17 -14.93 -15.22
CA ILE A 242 -22.40 -15.58 -13.91
C ILE A 242 -21.09 -15.63 -13.11
N LEU A 243 -19.98 -16.02 -13.74
CA LEU A 243 -18.66 -16.04 -13.11
C LEU A 243 -18.27 -14.66 -12.60
N GLY A 244 -18.52 -13.58 -13.35
CA GLY A 244 -18.22 -12.20 -12.94
C GLY A 244 -18.94 -11.80 -11.65
N VAL A 245 -20.21 -12.15 -11.53
CA VAL A 245 -21.00 -11.90 -10.31
C VAL A 245 -20.45 -12.73 -9.13
N ILE A 246 -20.18 -14.02 -9.35
CA ILE A 246 -19.61 -14.90 -8.32
C ILE A 246 -18.24 -14.39 -7.86
N CYS A 247 -17.38 -13.97 -8.78
CA CYS A 247 -16.06 -13.37 -8.45
C CYS A 247 -16.21 -12.10 -7.61
N GLY A 248 -17.19 -11.25 -7.90
CA GLY A 248 -17.47 -10.05 -7.09
C GLY A 248 -17.91 -10.38 -5.67
N LEU A 249 -18.79 -11.38 -5.50
CA LEU A 249 -19.19 -11.88 -4.19
C LEU A 249 -18.01 -12.51 -3.42
N MET A 250 -17.16 -13.26 -4.11
CA MET A 250 -15.95 -13.84 -3.53
C MET A 250 -14.93 -12.78 -3.12
N SER A 251 -14.82 -11.70 -3.87
CA SER A 251 -13.98 -10.55 -3.52
C SER A 251 -14.45 -9.86 -2.24
N TYR A 252 -15.75 -9.69 -2.08
CA TYR A 252 -16.34 -9.17 -0.84
C TYR A 252 -16.10 -10.12 0.34
N TYR A 253 -16.34 -11.43 0.15
CA TYR A 253 -16.03 -12.46 1.15
C TYR A 253 -14.56 -12.36 1.59
N PHE A 254 -13.62 -12.32 0.64
CA PHE A 254 -12.19 -12.23 0.89
C PHE A 254 -11.83 -11.03 1.77
N THR A 255 -12.27 -9.83 1.39
CA THR A 255 -11.99 -8.59 2.11
C THR A 255 -12.61 -8.58 3.50
N LYS A 256 -13.85 -9.08 3.64
CA LYS A 256 -14.58 -9.15 4.90
C LYS A 256 -13.93 -10.13 5.89
N ILE A 257 -13.60 -11.33 5.44
CA ILE A 257 -12.97 -12.36 6.30
C ILE A 257 -11.56 -11.92 6.70
N ASN A 258 -10.77 -11.36 5.76
CA ASN A 258 -9.45 -10.82 6.09
C ASN A 258 -9.52 -9.73 7.16
N THR A 259 -10.46 -8.80 7.05
CA THR A 259 -10.67 -7.74 8.04
C THR A 259 -11.11 -8.30 9.40
N LEU A 260 -12.04 -9.28 9.40
CA LEU A 260 -12.54 -9.92 10.60
C LEU A 260 -11.41 -10.64 11.36
N ILE A 261 -10.62 -11.46 10.67
CA ILE A 261 -9.52 -12.22 11.26
C ILE A 261 -8.42 -11.28 11.75
N SER A 262 -8.01 -10.30 10.94
CA SER A 262 -7.03 -9.27 11.34
C SER A 262 -7.46 -8.55 12.62
N THR A 263 -8.73 -8.16 12.73
CA THR A 263 -9.28 -7.50 13.92
C THR A 263 -9.27 -8.43 15.13
N ARG A 264 -9.54 -9.72 14.97
CA ARG A 264 -9.46 -10.69 16.07
C ARG A 264 -8.02 -10.91 16.54
N PHE A 265 -7.07 -11.04 15.61
CA PHE A 265 -5.64 -11.18 15.96
C PHE A 265 -5.08 -9.89 16.62
N SER A 266 -5.57 -8.72 16.27
CA SER A 266 -5.14 -7.45 16.91
C SER A 266 -5.51 -7.40 18.40
N ARG A 267 -6.58 -8.08 18.82
CA ARG A 267 -7.01 -8.19 20.24
C ARG A 267 -6.10 -9.10 21.07
N ILE A 268 -5.36 -10.01 20.45
CA ILE A 268 -4.40 -10.87 21.14
C ILE A 268 -3.15 -10.06 21.46
N LYS A 269 -2.96 -9.69 22.72
CA LYS A 269 -1.80 -8.88 23.17
C LYS A 269 -0.50 -9.66 23.18
N SER A 270 -0.56 -10.96 23.53
CA SER A 270 0.62 -11.83 23.60
C SER A 270 1.08 -12.26 22.21
N MET A 271 2.37 -12.11 21.95
CA MET A 271 2.99 -12.56 20.70
C MET A 271 3.00 -14.08 20.58
N THR A 272 3.31 -14.78 21.67
CA THR A 272 3.24 -16.24 21.75
C THR A 272 1.82 -16.74 21.51
N GLY A 273 0.81 -16.05 22.04
CA GLY A 273 -0.60 -16.36 21.77
C GLY A 273 -0.96 -16.23 20.29
N LYS A 274 -0.44 -15.21 19.58
CA LYS A 274 -0.62 -15.08 18.13
C LYS A 274 0.01 -16.23 17.37
N TRP A 275 1.23 -16.63 17.73
CA TRP A 275 1.93 -17.76 17.09
C TRP A 275 1.18 -19.08 17.27
N ILE A 276 0.74 -19.37 18.51
CA ILE A 276 0.02 -20.62 18.82
C ILE A 276 -1.30 -20.66 18.06
N VAL A 277 -2.14 -19.63 18.17
CA VAL A 277 -3.44 -19.61 17.50
C VAL A 277 -3.29 -19.65 15.98
N GLY A 278 -2.43 -18.81 15.43
CA GLY A 278 -2.20 -18.76 13.97
C GLY A 278 -1.57 -20.04 13.47
N GLY A 279 -0.55 -20.54 14.15
CA GLY A 279 0.14 -21.78 13.79
C GLY A 279 -0.76 -23.01 13.80
N ILE A 280 -1.59 -23.17 14.82
CA ILE A 280 -2.57 -24.27 14.88
C ILE A 280 -3.56 -24.17 13.72
N VAL A 281 -4.14 -22.98 13.49
CA VAL A 281 -5.10 -22.77 12.40
C VAL A 281 -4.48 -23.09 11.05
N ILE A 282 -3.30 -22.52 10.76
CA ILE A 282 -2.63 -22.71 9.47
C ILE A 282 -2.16 -24.15 9.30
N GLY A 283 -1.54 -24.72 10.33
CA GLY A 283 -1.03 -26.11 10.30
C GLY A 283 -2.15 -27.11 10.01
N ILE A 284 -3.28 -27.01 10.72
CA ILE A 284 -4.44 -27.88 10.48
C ILE A 284 -5.00 -27.70 9.07
N LEU A 285 -5.15 -26.45 8.62
CA LEU A 285 -5.70 -26.17 7.29
C LEU A 285 -4.79 -26.71 6.18
N ILE A 286 -3.48 -26.54 6.28
CA ILE A 286 -2.53 -27.05 5.27
C ILE A 286 -2.45 -28.59 5.34
N PHE A 287 -2.51 -29.19 6.53
CA PHE A 287 -2.52 -30.64 6.67
C PHE A 287 -3.75 -31.29 6.03
N LEU A 288 -4.92 -30.63 6.13
CA LEU A 288 -6.15 -31.09 5.47
C LEU A 288 -6.17 -30.76 3.98
N PHE A 289 -5.68 -29.57 3.62
CA PHE A 289 -5.70 -29.02 2.27
C PHE A 289 -4.30 -28.56 1.86
N PRO A 290 -3.41 -29.46 1.41
CA PRO A 290 -2.04 -29.12 0.99
C PRO A 290 -1.91 -27.99 -0.05
N PRO A 291 -2.86 -27.78 -0.99
CA PRO A 291 -2.83 -26.62 -1.87
C PRO A 291 -2.77 -25.25 -1.18
N LEU A 292 -3.08 -25.17 0.12
CA LEU A 292 -2.96 -23.96 0.92
C LEU A 292 -1.52 -23.63 1.34
N TYR A 293 -0.54 -24.52 1.12
CA TYR A 293 0.86 -24.35 1.47
C TYR A 293 1.49 -23.22 0.63
N GLY A 294 2.16 -22.28 1.29
CA GLY A 294 2.84 -21.17 0.64
C GLY A 294 1.90 -20.29 -0.21
N GLU A 295 2.40 -19.77 -1.32
CA GLU A 295 1.63 -18.97 -2.25
C GLU A 295 0.57 -19.77 -3.02
N GLY A 296 0.81 -21.06 -3.27
CA GLY A 296 -0.12 -21.96 -3.96
C GLY A 296 0.03 -22.01 -5.48
N TYR A 297 1.14 -21.50 -6.05
CA TYR A 297 1.35 -21.48 -7.52
C TYR A 297 1.43 -22.87 -8.14
N GLU A 298 1.98 -23.87 -7.45
CA GLU A 298 2.00 -25.24 -7.97
C GLU A 298 0.59 -25.77 -8.22
N SER A 299 -0.31 -25.59 -7.24
CA SER A 299 -1.72 -25.98 -7.38
C SER A 299 -2.45 -25.18 -8.46
N LEU A 300 -2.05 -23.91 -8.71
CA LEU A 300 -2.57 -23.12 -9.82
C LEU A 300 -2.13 -23.71 -11.17
N VAL A 301 -0.87 -24.11 -11.29
CA VAL A 301 -0.34 -24.76 -12.50
C VAL A 301 -1.07 -26.08 -12.79
N ASP A 302 -1.27 -26.92 -11.76
CA ASP A 302 -2.02 -28.18 -11.90
C ASP A 302 -3.46 -27.91 -12.38
N LEU A 303 -4.12 -26.93 -11.79
CA LEU A 303 -5.48 -26.57 -12.15
C LEU A 303 -5.59 -26.01 -13.57
N MET A 304 -4.60 -25.21 -14.00
CA MET A 304 -4.52 -24.66 -15.36
C MET A 304 -4.23 -25.73 -16.42
N HIS A 305 -3.59 -26.83 -16.05
CA HIS A 305 -3.44 -27.99 -16.94
C HIS A 305 -4.63 -28.94 -16.91
N GLY A 306 -5.68 -28.62 -16.12
CA GLY A 306 -6.86 -29.46 -15.93
C GLY A 306 -6.60 -30.69 -15.05
N ASN A 307 -5.47 -30.73 -14.34
CA ASN A 307 -5.05 -31.85 -13.50
C ASN A 307 -5.59 -31.69 -12.09
N ILE A 308 -6.92 -31.84 -11.92
CA ILE A 308 -7.59 -31.69 -10.61
C ILE A 308 -7.13 -32.76 -9.62
N ASP A 309 -6.78 -33.95 -10.10
CA ASP A 309 -6.36 -35.07 -9.26
C ASP A 309 -5.05 -34.77 -8.51
N ALA A 310 -4.16 -33.99 -9.09
CA ALA A 310 -2.92 -33.56 -8.47
C ALA A 310 -3.12 -32.70 -7.22
N LEU A 311 -4.25 -31.99 -7.11
CA LEU A 311 -4.59 -31.19 -5.93
C LEU A 311 -4.78 -32.04 -4.67
N PHE A 312 -5.04 -33.33 -4.82
CA PHE A 312 -5.20 -34.27 -3.71
C PHE A 312 -3.87 -34.87 -3.23
N ASN A 313 -2.75 -34.60 -3.93
CA ASN A 313 -1.43 -35.08 -3.53
C ASN A 313 -1.09 -34.60 -2.11
N ASN A 314 -0.45 -35.47 -1.33
CA ASN A 314 -0.09 -35.25 0.08
C ASN A 314 -1.29 -34.96 1.02
N SER A 315 -2.54 -35.20 0.58
CA SER A 315 -3.76 -34.97 1.35
C SER A 315 -4.29 -36.25 2.00
N LEU A 316 -5.00 -36.11 3.13
CA LEU A 316 -5.80 -37.20 3.72
C LEU A 316 -6.91 -37.68 2.76
N PHE A 317 -7.31 -36.85 1.80
CA PHE A 317 -8.36 -37.13 0.85
C PHE A 317 -7.86 -37.77 -0.45
N PHE A 318 -6.57 -38.11 -0.56
CA PHE A 318 -5.97 -38.68 -1.77
C PHE A 318 -6.74 -39.86 -2.36
N ARG A 319 -7.24 -40.77 -1.50
CA ARG A 319 -8.03 -41.96 -1.91
C ARG A 319 -9.40 -41.65 -2.50
N TYR A 320 -9.90 -40.44 -2.32
CA TYR A 320 -11.25 -40.02 -2.73
C TYR A 320 -11.26 -39.12 -3.98
N ARG A 321 -10.10 -38.96 -4.66
CA ARG A 321 -9.95 -38.09 -5.84
C ARG A 321 -10.86 -38.46 -7.01
N ASP A 322 -11.28 -39.75 -7.12
CA ASP A 322 -12.17 -40.22 -8.20
C ASP A 322 -13.66 -40.05 -7.85
N VAL A 323 -13.99 -39.55 -6.66
CA VAL A 323 -15.38 -39.41 -6.20
C VAL A 323 -15.85 -37.96 -6.42
N GLY A 324 -16.62 -37.72 -7.48
CA GLY A 324 -16.98 -36.39 -7.98
C GLY A 324 -17.54 -35.40 -6.95
N TRP A 325 -18.43 -35.83 -6.05
CA TRP A 325 -18.97 -34.93 -5.01
C TRP A 325 -17.92 -34.57 -3.95
N ILE A 326 -16.94 -35.46 -3.67
CA ILE A 326 -15.82 -35.17 -2.74
C ILE A 326 -14.87 -34.16 -3.39
N VAL A 327 -14.58 -34.30 -4.70
CA VAL A 327 -13.78 -33.34 -5.44
C VAL A 327 -14.42 -31.96 -5.38
N MET A 328 -15.72 -31.86 -5.62
CA MET A 328 -16.47 -30.61 -5.52
C MET A 328 -16.33 -29.96 -4.12
N LEU A 329 -16.55 -30.76 -3.07
CA LEU A 329 -16.46 -30.27 -1.68
C LEU A 329 -15.03 -29.84 -1.33
N TYR A 330 -14.01 -30.58 -1.82
CA TYR A 330 -12.61 -30.26 -1.62
C TYR A 330 -12.21 -28.95 -2.29
N LEU A 331 -12.63 -28.72 -3.54
CA LEU A 331 -12.40 -27.47 -4.25
C LEU A 331 -13.05 -26.28 -3.52
N LEU A 332 -14.31 -26.43 -3.09
CA LEU A 332 -15.02 -25.41 -2.30
C LEU A 332 -14.31 -25.13 -0.96
N ALA A 333 -13.93 -26.16 -0.23
CA ALA A 333 -13.25 -25.99 1.04
C ALA A 333 -11.89 -25.28 0.87
N THR A 334 -11.10 -25.69 -0.12
CA THR A 334 -9.81 -25.07 -0.44
C THR A 334 -9.96 -23.60 -0.79
N LEU A 335 -10.94 -23.25 -1.60
CA LEU A 335 -11.31 -21.89 -1.98
C LEU A 335 -11.58 -21.02 -0.75
N PHE A 336 -12.48 -21.43 0.14
CA PHE A 336 -12.85 -20.64 1.32
C PHE A 336 -11.72 -20.59 2.37
N PHE A 337 -11.04 -21.69 2.60
CA PHE A 337 -9.98 -21.76 3.61
C PHE A 337 -8.69 -21.04 3.19
N LYS A 338 -8.43 -20.78 1.91
CA LYS A 338 -7.27 -19.97 1.48
C LYS A 338 -7.28 -18.58 2.12
N VAL A 339 -8.44 -17.95 2.18
CA VAL A 339 -8.60 -16.63 2.80
C VAL A 339 -8.33 -16.68 4.30
N VAL A 340 -8.81 -17.72 4.97
CA VAL A 340 -8.59 -17.92 6.41
C VAL A 340 -7.11 -18.17 6.70
N ALA A 341 -6.46 -19.05 5.93
CA ALA A 341 -5.05 -19.39 6.08
C ALA A 341 -4.14 -18.18 5.85
N MET A 342 -4.41 -17.37 4.79
CA MET A 342 -3.70 -16.13 4.51
C MET A 342 -3.84 -15.12 5.66
N SER A 343 -5.08 -14.90 6.11
CA SER A 343 -5.37 -13.91 7.15
C SER A 343 -4.78 -14.32 8.50
N ALA A 344 -4.78 -15.62 8.82
CA ALA A 344 -4.15 -16.17 10.02
C ALA A 344 -2.62 -16.05 9.96
N THR A 345 -1.99 -16.29 8.79
CA THR A 345 -0.55 -16.11 8.58
C THR A 345 -0.11 -14.69 8.90
N ASN A 346 -0.78 -13.70 8.29
CA ASN A 346 -0.48 -12.28 8.51
C ASN A 346 -0.82 -11.85 9.96
N GLY A 347 -1.96 -12.33 10.50
CA GLY A 347 -2.40 -12.03 11.87
C GLY A 347 -1.45 -12.58 12.93
N ALA A 348 -0.83 -13.74 12.69
CA ALA A 348 0.17 -14.35 13.58
C ALA A 348 1.53 -13.65 13.54
N GLY A 349 1.75 -12.73 12.59
CA GLY A 349 2.98 -11.95 12.42
C GLY A 349 3.86 -12.40 11.25
N GLY A 350 3.37 -13.31 10.41
CA GLY A 350 4.00 -13.61 9.12
C GLY A 350 4.00 -12.39 8.19
N VAL A 351 4.92 -12.38 7.24
CA VAL A 351 5.09 -11.29 6.26
C VAL A 351 4.81 -11.82 4.87
N GLY A 352 3.75 -11.28 4.23
CA GLY A 352 3.38 -11.64 2.87
C GLY A 352 2.18 -10.85 2.36
N GLY A 353 1.87 -11.02 1.08
CA GLY A 353 0.81 -10.31 0.37
C GLY A 353 -0.48 -11.09 0.18
N SER A 354 -1.52 -10.37 -0.21
CA SER A 354 -2.83 -10.92 -0.60
C SER A 354 -2.96 -11.14 -2.11
N PHE A 355 -1.93 -10.81 -2.90
CA PHE A 355 -1.97 -10.85 -4.36
C PHE A 355 -2.10 -12.30 -4.88
N ALA A 356 -1.10 -13.17 -4.63
CA ALA A 356 -1.18 -14.59 -5.01
C ALA A 356 -2.41 -15.30 -4.40
N PRO A 357 -2.77 -15.09 -3.11
CA PRO A 357 -4.02 -15.62 -2.58
C PRO A 357 -5.28 -15.17 -3.33
N SER A 358 -5.32 -13.94 -3.86
CA SER A 358 -6.46 -13.49 -4.69
C SER A 358 -6.55 -14.21 -6.02
N LEU A 359 -5.40 -14.42 -6.68
CA LEU A 359 -5.33 -15.23 -7.91
C LEU A 359 -5.75 -16.68 -7.64
N PHE A 360 -5.27 -17.26 -6.55
CA PHE A 360 -5.64 -18.61 -6.13
C PHE A 360 -7.15 -18.75 -5.92
N VAL A 361 -7.75 -17.88 -5.13
CA VAL A 361 -9.21 -17.88 -4.89
C VAL A 361 -9.96 -17.71 -6.20
N GLY A 362 -9.49 -16.85 -7.10
CA GLY A 362 -10.08 -16.64 -8.42
C GLY A 362 -10.05 -17.89 -9.31
N ALA A 363 -8.88 -18.55 -9.37
CA ALA A 363 -8.71 -19.78 -10.12
C ALA A 363 -9.65 -20.89 -9.63
N PHE A 364 -9.65 -21.10 -8.32
CA PHE A 364 -10.54 -22.08 -7.70
C PHE A 364 -12.03 -21.72 -7.85
N THR A 365 -12.39 -20.42 -7.87
CA THR A 365 -13.76 -19.98 -8.16
C THR A 365 -14.19 -20.38 -9.55
N GLY A 366 -13.38 -20.09 -10.57
CA GLY A 366 -13.66 -20.45 -11.96
C GLY A 366 -13.73 -21.95 -12.17
N ALA A 367 -12.73 -22.69 -11.68
CA ALA A 367 -12.69 -24.14 -11.78
C ALA A 367 -13.84 -24.84 -11.06
N THR A 368 -14.15 -24.44 -9.84
CA THR A 368 -15.25 -25.01 -9.05
C THR A 368 -16.59 -24.78 -9.72
N MET A 369 -16.85 -23.57 -10.22
CA MET A 369 -18.08 -23.26 -10.94
C MET A 369 -18.26 -24.18 -12.15
N VAL A 370 -17.21 -24.32 -12.99
CA VAL A 370 -17.27 -25.19 -14.16
C VAL A 370 -17.42 -26.66 -13.78
N TYR A 371 -16.65 -27.11 -12.77
CA TYR A 371 -16.78 -28.49 -12.28
C TYR A 371 -18.21 -28.81 -11.82
N MET A 372 -18.84 -27.91 -11.08
CA MET A 372 -20.23 -28.05 -10.64
C MET A 372 -21.22 -28.07 -11.80
N LEU A 373 -21.07 -27.15 -12.76
CA LEU A 373 -21.94 -27.09 -13.94
C LEU A 373 -21.81 -28.34 -14.81
N ASN A 374 -20.61 -28.83 -15.02
CA ASN A 374 -20.37 -30.07 -15.78
C ASN A 374 -20.92 -31.30 -15.03
N TYR A 375 -20.72 -31.36 -13.69
CA TYR A 375 -21.16 -32.50 -12.88
C TYR A 375 -22.69 -32.62 -12.79
N PHE A 376 -23.42 -31.50 -12.58
CA PHE A 376 -24.85 -31.53 -12.39
C PHE A 376 -25.67 -31.41 -13.69
N PHE A 377 -25.13 -30.67 -14.68
CA PHE A 377 -25.90 -30.34 -15.91
C PHE A 377 -25.26 -30.94 -17.18
N GLY A 378 -24.10 -31.55 -17.12
CA GLY A 378 -23.44 -32.16 -18.27
C GLY A 378 -23.06 -31.17 -19.39
N LEU A 379 -22.68 -29.92 -19.04
CA LEU A 379 -22.51 -28.83 -20.00
C LEU A 379 -21.18 -28.87 -20.78
N GLU A 380 -20.21 -29.72 -20.39
CA GLU A 380 -18.91 -29.88 -21.02
C GLU A 380 -18.11 -28.54 -21.18
N LEU A 381 -18.24 -27.64 -20.21
CA LEU A 381 -17.54 -26.37 -20.23
C LEU A 381 -16.03 -26.57 -20.01
N PRO A 382 -15.15 -25.83 -20.73
CA PRO A 382 -13.71 -25.95 -20.58
C PRO A 382 -13.22 -25.31 -19.27
N ILE A 383 -12.56 -26.06 -18.39
CA ILE A 383 -12.12 -25.61 -17.06
C ILE A 383 -11.05 -24.51 -17.18
N ILE A 384 -10.09 -24.67 -18.08
CA ILE A 384 -8.89 -23.80 -18.18
C ILE A 384 -9.26 -22.33 -18.42
N PRO A 385 -10.07 -21.95 -19.44
CA PRO A 385 -10.44 -20.55 -19.65
C PRO A 385 -11.18 -19.92 -18.46
N PHE A 386 -12.07 -20.67 -17.82
CA PHE A 386 -12.83 -20.17 -16.65
C PHE A 386 -11.94 -20.00 -15.41
N THR A 387 -10.94 -20.87 -15.23
CA THR A 387 -9.91 -20.75 -14.20
C THR A 387 -9.13 -19.44 -14.38
N LEU A 388 -8.60 -19.18 -15.58
CA LEU A 388 -7.83 -17.99 -15.90
C LEU A 388 -8.66 -16.70 -15.76
N VAL A 389 -9.88 -16.71 -16.29
CA VAL A 389 -10.78 -15.56 -16.20
C VAL A 389 -11.24 -15.32 -14.77
N GLY A 390 -11.46 -16.37 -13.99
CA GLY A 390 -11.75 -16.29 -12.56
C GLY A 390 -10.63 -15.63 -11.75
N MET A 391 -9.34 -15.94 -12.08
CA MET A 391 -8.18 -15.28 -11.47
C MET A 391 -8.26 -13.75 -11.62
N ALA A 392 -8.48 -13.27 -12.85
CA ALA A 392 -8.63 -11.85 -13.12
C ALA A 392 -9.85 -11.26 -12.41
N GLY A 393 -10.98 -11.97 -12.41
CA GLY A 393 -12.21 -11.51 -11.80
C GLY A 393 -12.08 -11.25 -10.31
N VAL A 394 -11.62 -12.23 -9.53
CA VAL A 394 -11.51 -12.07 -8.07
C VAL A 394 -10.44 -11.05 -7.70
N MET A 395 -9.30 -11.05 -8.39
CA MET A 395 -8.25 -10.04 -8.19
C MET A 395 -8.77 -8.62 -8.44
N SER A 396 -9.52 -8.41 -9.53
CA SER A 396 -10.13 -7.14 -9.89
C SER A 396 -11.01 -6.58 -8.77
N GLY A 397 -11.90 -7.42 -8.20
CA GLY A 397 -12.79 -6.98 -7.14
C GLY A 397 -12.12 -6.75 -5.79
N ILE A 398 -11.05 -7.51 -5.42
CA ILE A 398 -10.32 -7.34 -4.16
C ILE A 398 -9.46 -6.08 -4.18
N MET A 399 -8.79 -5.83 -5.30
CA MET A 399 -7.80 -4.74 -5.42
C MET A 399 -8.38 -3.45 -5.97
N ASN A 400 -9.61 -3.47 -6.48
CA ASN A 400 -10.21 -2.39 -7.27
C ASN A 400 -9.34 -2.01 -8.48
N ALA A 401 -8.77 -3.01 -9.16
CA ALA A 401 -7.79 -2.86 -10.22
C ALA A 401 -8.11 -3.77 -11.42
N PRO A 402 -9.17 -3.48 -12.19
CA PRO A 402 -9.58 -4.30 -13.32
C PRO A 402 -8.55 -4.37 -14.44
N LEU A 403 -7.90 -3.26 -14.81
CA LEU A 403 -6.91 -3.26 -15.88
C LEU A 403 -5.67 -4.07 -15.49
N THR A 404 -5.17 -3.91 -14.27
CA THR A 404 -4.03 -4.70 -13.76
C THR A 404 -4.34 -6.19 -13.84
N SER A 405 -5.55 -6.60 -13.44
CA SER A 405 -5.98 -8.00 -13.46
C SER A 405 -6.07 -8.56 -14.88
N ILE A 406 -6.63 -7.80 -15.83
CA ILE A 406 -6.76 -8.18 -17.23
C ILE A 406 -5.38 -8.36 -17.87
N PHE A 407 -4.51 -7.33 -17.76
CA PHE A 407 -3.19 -7.38 -18.37
C PHE A 407 -2.30 -8.45 -17.74
N LEU A 408 -2.39 -8.66 -16.43
CA LEU A 408 -1.64 -9.71 -15.75
C LEU A 408 -1.94 -11.09 -16.37
N ILE A 409 -3.22 -11.45 -16.47
CA ILE A 409 -3.57 -12.77 -17.01
C ILE A 409 -3.27 -12.87 -18.49
N ALA A 410 -3.45 -11.79 -19.28
CA ALA A 410 -3.08 -11.75 -20.67
C ALA A 410 -1.56 -11.95 -20.90
N GLU A 411 -0.71 -11.30 -20.11
CA GLU A 411 0.76 -11.46 -20.18
C GLU A 411 1.21 -12.83 -19.65
N LEU A 412 0.61 -13.33 -18.55
CA LEU A 412 0.93 -14.65 -17.99
C LEU A 412 0.59 -15.80 -18.94
N THR A 413 -0.42 -15.62 -19.79
CA THR A 413 -0.86 -16.62 -20.77
C THR A 413 -0.28 -16.41 -22.17
N ASN A 414 0.62 -15.44 -22.33
CA ASN A 414 1.23 -15.06 -23.62
C ASN A 414 0.21 -14.82 -24.74
N GLY A 415 -1.03 -14.37 -24.40
CA GLY A 415 -2.06 -14.21 -25.41
C GLY A 415 -3.24 -13.33 -25.01
N TYR A 416 -3.86 -12.73 -26.05
CA TYR A 416 -5.07 -11.92 -25.93
C TYR A 416 -6.34 -12.69 -26.31
N SER A 417 -6.28 -14.00 -26.49
CA SER A 417 -7.42 -14.84 -26.92
C SER A 417 -8.60 -14.81 -25.93
N LEU A 418 -8.31 -14.62 -24.64
CA LEU A 418 -9.32 -14.50 -23.58
C LEU A 418 -9.62 -13.05 -23.20
N PHE A 419 -9.19 -12.05 -23.99
CA PHE A 419 -9.28 -10.64 -23.59
C PHE A 419 -10.73 -10.19 -23.36
N VAL A 420 -11.68 -10.62 -24.22
CA VAL A 420 -13.10 -10.29 -24.07
C VAL A 420 -13.70 -10.84 -22.78
N PRO A 421 -13.60 -12.13 -22.44
CA PRO A 421 -14.09 -12.63 -21.17
C PRO A 421 -13.33 -12.08 -19.96
N LEU A 422 -12.02 -11.80 -20.07
CA LEU A 422 -11.26 -11.14 -19.02
C LEU A 422 -11.82 -9.75 -18.71
N MET A 423 -12.09 -8.94 -19.75
CA MET A 423 -12.69 -7.61 -19.58
C MET A 423 -14.06 -7.68 -18.94
N LEU A 424 -14.93 -8.58 -19.45
CA LEU A 424 -16.28 -8.72 -18.96
C LEU A 424 -16.32 -9.13 -17.48
N VAL A 425 -15.61 -10.20 -17.13
CA VAL A 425 -15.62 -10.75 -15.77
C VAL A 425 -14.94 -9.80 -14.78
N SER A 426 -13.83 -9.19 -15.16
CA SER A 426 -13.13 -8.21 -14.30
C SER A 426 -13.99 -6.96 -14.05
N ALA A 427 -14.66 -6.43 -15.08
CA ALA A 427 -15.54 -5.27 -14.93
C ALA A 427 -16.77 -5.59 -14.06
N LEU A 428 -17.43 -6.75 -14.27
CA LEU A 428 -18.56 -7.19 -13.46
C LEU A 428 -18.15 -7.44 -12.01
N SER A 429 -17.04 -8.13 -11.79
CA SER A 429 -16.53 -8.40 -10.45
C SER A 429 -16.17 -7.11 -9.72
N PHE A 430 -15.49 -6.17 -10.39
CA PHE A 430 -15.22 -4.84 -9.85
C PHE A 430 -16.50 -4.11 -9.47
N ALA A 431 -17.51 -4.07 -10.37
CA ALA A 431 -18.76 -3.37 -10.12
C ALA A 431 -19.51 -3.96 -8.91
N VAL A 432 -19.63 -5.28 -8.81
CA VAL A 432 -20.26 -5.97 -7.68
C VAL A 432 -19.47 -5.76 -6.39
N GLY A 433 -18.14 -5.91 -6.44
CA GLY A 433 -17.25 -5.71 -5.30
C GLY A 433 -17.32 -4.27 -4.77
N TYR A 434 -17.24 -3.28 -5.67
CA TYR A 434 -17.29 -1.85 -5.34
C TYR A 434 -18.63 -1.42 -4.75
N TYR A 435 -19.74 -2.00 -5.23
CA TYR A 435 -21.07 -1.75 -4.67
C TYR A 435 -21.19 -2.25 -3.22
N LEU A 436 -20.56 -3.39 -2.91
CA LEU A 436 -20.62 -3.99 -1.57
C LEU A 436 -19.58 -3.39 -0.60
N ASP A 437 -18.39 -3.05 -1.09
CA ASP A 437 -17.30 -2.41 -0.33
C ASP A 437 -16.43 -1.55 -1.28
N PRO A 438 -16.54 -0.21 -1.22
CA PRO A 438 -15.86 0.67 -2.18
C PRO A 438 -14.34 0.74 -1.99
N TYR A 439 -13.83 0.24 -0.88
CA TYR A 439 -12.40 0.30 -0.58
C TYR A 439 -11.69 -1.00 -0.92
N SER A 440 -10.55 -0.91 -1.64
CA SER A 440 -9.69 -2.06 -1.87
C SER A 440 -9.05 -2.55 -0.56
N ILE A 441 -8.56 -3.80 -0.57
CA ILE A 441 -7.85 -4.36 0.57
C ILE A 441 -6.64 -3.51 1.02
N TYR A 442 -6.02 -2.75 0.10
CA TYR A 442 -4.86 -1.90 0.37
C TYR A 442 -5.24 -0.52 0.91
N THR A 443 -6.37 0.04 0.47
CA THR A 443 -6.78 1.40 0.80
C THR A 443 -7.71 1.47 2.01
N LYS A 444 -8.39 0.38 2.35
CA LYS A 444 -9.39 0.31 3.41
C LYS A 444 -8.86 0.80 4.77
N LYS A 445 -7.68 0.32 5.16
CA LYS A 445 -7.07 0.70 6.44
C LYS A 445 -6.60 2.17 6.47
N LEU A 446 -6.06 2.65 5.35
CA LEU A 446 -5.63 4.05 5.20
C LEU A 446 -6.83 5.00 5.19
N SER A 447 -7.94 4.60 4.53
CA SER A 447 -9.17 5.35 4.52
C SER A 447 -9.79 5.48 5.91
N GLN A 448 -9.83 4.38 6.68
CA GLN A 448 -10.35 4.39 8.06
C GLN A 448 -9.54 5.30 8.99
N ASN A 449 -8.25 5.46 8.74
CA ASN A 449 -7.36 6.35 9.50
C ASN A 449 -7.32 7.80 8.96
N GLY A 450 -8.03 8.10 7.86
CA GLY A 450 -7.92 9.41 7.19
C GLY A 450 -6.56 9.69 6.54
N GLU A 451 -5.81 8.63 6.21
CA GLU A 451 -4.44 8.70 5.69
C GLU A 451 -4.36 8.46 4.18
N LEU A 452 -5.49 8.21 3.50
CA LEU A 452 -5.54 7.98 2.07
C LEU A 452 -5.52 9.31 1.31
N LEU A 453 -4.54 9.48 0.43
CA LEU A 453 -4.58 10.50 -0.61
C LEU A 453 -5.57 10.01 -1.69
N THR A 454 -6.72 10.67 -1.79
CA THR A 454 -7.57 10.58 -2.98
C THR A 454 -6.94 11.42 -4.10
N HIS A 455 -7.36 11.24 -5.38
CA HIS A 455 -6.95 12.06 -6.54
C HIS A 455 -7.13 13.58 -6.37
N ASN A 456 -7.46 14.05 -5.18
CA ASN A 456 -7.66 15.44 -4.85
C ASN A 456 -6.28 16.10 -4.61
N LYS A 457 -5.74 16.73 -5.66
CA LYS A 457 -4.46 17.47 -5.64
C LYS A 457 -4.40 18.46 -4.46
N ASP A 458 -5.54 19.03 -4.10
CA ASP A 458 -5.70 19.99 -3.01
C ASP A 458 -5.29 19.42 -1.64
N LYS A 459 -5.70 18.18 -1.34
CA LYS A 459 -5.31 17.55 -0.08
C LYS A 459 -3.83 17.15 -0.03
N SER A 460 -3.23 16.86 -1.19
CA SER A 460 -1.81 16.49 -1.27
C SER A 460 -0.89 17.66 -0.93
N VAL A 461 -1.22 18.87 -1.39
CA VAL A 461 -0.44 20.09 -1.13
C VAL A 461 -0.43 20.43 0.37
N LEU A 462 -1.57 20.25 1.06
CA LEU A 462 -1.71 20.56 2.49
C LEU A 462 -0.80 19.72 3.39
N VAL A 463 -0.45 18.51 2.96
CA VAL A 463 0.45 17.61 3.72
C VAL A 463 1.89 18.12 3.77
N PHE A 464 2.30 18.92 2.77
CA PHE A 464 3.66 19.48 2.71
C PHE A 464 3.81 20.78 3.46
N LEU A 465 2.71 21.41 3.87
CA LEU A 465 2.75 22.64 4.63
C LEU A 465 3.09 22.35 6.10
N ASN A 466 4.11 23.04 6.61
CA ASN A 466 4.54 22.90 7.99
C ASN A 466 3.99 24.04 8.83
N LEU A 467 3.13 23.74 9.84
CA LEU A 467 2.53 24.72 10.72
C LEU A 467 3.58 25.67 11.36
N ARG A 468 4.72 25.13 11.80
CA ARG A 468 5.78 25.95 12.41
C ARG A 468 6.41 26.95 11.45
N ALA A 469 6.50 26.61 10.16
CA ALA A 469 7.04 27.53 9.13
C ALA A 469 6.03 28.61 8.75
N LEU A 470 4.73 28.36 8.94
CA LEU A 470 3.64 29.28 8.63
C LEU A 470 3.23 30.16 9.82
N MET A 471 3.66 29.80 11.02
CA MET A 471 3.35 30.54 12.25
C MET A 471 4.02 31.92 12.22
N GLU A 472 3.24 32.94 12.55
CA GLU A 472 3.70 34.30 12.68
C GLU A 472 3.95 34.62 14.16
N THR A 473 5.16 35.08 14.50
CA THR A 473 5.61 35.28 15.89
C THR A 473 5.80 36.75 16.27
N ASP A 474 5.63 37.68 15.33
CA ASP A 474 5.86 39.10 15.56
C ASP A 474 4.62 39.83 16.11
N PHE A 475 4.03 39.26 17.16
CA PHE A 475 2.91 39.86 17.90
C PHE A 475 3.35 40.31 19.29
N HIS A 476 2.94 41.53 19.68
CA HIS A 476 3.22 42.07 21.01
C HIS A 476 2.30 41.37 22.02
N LYS A 477 2.91 40.74 23.00
CA LYS A 477 2.22 40.13 24.16
C LYS A 477 1.85 41.22 25.15
N ILE A 478 0.63 41.18 25.63
CA ILE A 478 0.14 42.06 26.71
C ILE A 478 -0.27 41.20 27.92
N THR A 479 -0.33 41.81 29.07
CA THR A 479 -0.71 41.13 30.34
C THR A 479 -2.01 41.75 30.90
N LEU A 480 -2.65 41.08 31.86
CA LEU A 480 -3.87 41.59 32.50
C LEU A 480 -3.68 42.94 33.23
N ASP A 481 -2.43 43.26 33.59
CA ASP A 481 -2.11 44.54 34.26
C ASP A 481 -2.03 45.71 33.26
N THR A 482 -2.00 45.43 31.94
CA THR A 482 -1.92 46.44 30.87
C THR A 482 -3.20 47.24 30.82
N THR A 483 -3.11 48.56 30.61
CA THR A 483 -4.27 49.46 30.51
C THR A 483 -4.61 49.74 29.03
N LEU A 484 -5.83 50.24 28.77
CA LEU A 484 -6.24 50.69 27.44
C LEU A 484 -5.27 51.74 26.87
N GLY A 485 -4.83 52.73 27.72
CA GLY A 485 -3.88 53.75 27.31
C GLY A 485 -2.52 53.19 26.91
N ASP A 486 -2.06 52.07 27.51
CA ASP A 486 -0.83 51.39 27.11
C ASP A 486 -0.98 50.70 25.75
N VAL A 487 -2.13 50.06 25.49
CA VAL A 487 -2.40 49.40 24.20
C VAL A 487 -2.59 50.43 23.12
N VAL A 488 -3.23 51.58 23.36
CA VAL A 488 -3.37 52.69 22.38
C VAL A 488 -1.99 53.21 21.98
N ARG A 489 -1.05 53.37 22.92
CA ARG A 489 0.35 53.73 22.62
C ARG A 489 1.05 52.66 21.83
N LEU A 490 0.79 51.39 22.12
CA LEU A 490 1.37 50.26 21.39
C LEU A 490 0.85 50.22 19.96
N ILE A 491 -0.44 50.42 19.72
CA ILE A 491 -1.07 50.46 18.38
C ILE A 491 -0.42 51.51 17.48
N ALA A 492 0.01 52.66 18.05
CA ALA A 492 0.70 53.68 17.29
C ALA A 492 2.07 53.28 16.73
N THR A 493 2.67 52.22 17.27
CA THR A 493 4.02 51.74 16.92
C THR A 493 4.02 50.35 16.23
N VAL A 494 2.92 49.61 16.29
CA VAL A 494 2.81 48.22 15.83
C VAL A 494 1.76 48.10 14.73
N HIS A 495 2.06 47.34 13.68
CA HIS A 495 1.16 47.15 12.55
C HIS A 495 0.25 45.89 12.67
N ARG A 496 -0.08 45.49 13.89
CA ARG A 496 -0.91 44.31 14.17
C ARG A 496 -2.23 44.69 14.85
N ASN A 497 -3.32 44.04 14.43
CA ASN A 497 -4.68 44.32 14.86
C ASN A 497 -5.19 43.37 15.97
N ILE A 498 -4.34 42.42 16.43
CA ILE A 498 -4.68 41.46 17.47
C ILE A 498 -3.53 41.35 18.45
N PHE A 499 -3.83 41.29 19.73
CA PHE A 499 -2.87 41.25 20.83
C PHE A 499 -3.16 40.04 21.71
N PRO A 500 -2.22 39.08 21.87
CA PRO A 500 -2.38 37.95 22.78
C PRO A 500 -2.21 38.42 24.22
N VAL A 501 -3.18 38.14 25.08
CA VAL A 501 -3.11 38.37 26.52
C VAL A 501 -2.52 37.14 27.18
N VAL A 502 -1.37 37.30 27.81
CA VAL A 502 -0.64 36.18 28.43
C VAL A 502 -0.42 36.42 29.92
N SER A 503 -0.40 35.31 30.66
CA SER A 503 0.00 35.35 32.07
C SER A 503 1.55 35.48 32.18
N ARG A 504 2.05 35.69 33.40
CA ARG A 504 3.51 35.85 33.66
C ARG A 504 4.34 34.61 33.28
N ASP A 505 3.73 33.46 33.28
CA ASP A 505 4.35 32.18 32.87
C ASP A 505 4.22 31.90 31.36
N GLY A 506 3.60 32.80 30.59
CA GLY A 506 3.43 32.73 29.15
C GLY A 506 2.20 31.92 28.68
N THR A 507 1.30 31.54 29.56
CA THR A 507 0.04 30.89 29.22
C THR A 507 -0.91 31.88 28.55
N LEU A 508 -1.56 31.50 27.45
CA LEU A 508 -2.55 32.31 26.76
C LEU A 508 -3.84 32.38 27.59
N LEU A 509 -4.24 33.58 27.95
CA LEU A 509 -5.47 33.85 28.71
C LEU A 509 -6.63 34.25 27.78
N GLY A 510 -6.35 35.02 26.73
CA GLY A 510 -7.31 35.49 25.75
C GLY A 510 -6.64 36.31 24.66
N VAL A 511 -7.45 36.97 23.88
CA VAL A 511 -6.99 37.88 22.82
C VAL A 511 -7.76 39.19 22.91
N VAL A 512 -7.14 40.30 22.50
CA VAL A 512 -7.78 41.61 22.34
C VAL A 512 -7.63 42.00 20.88
N GLN A 513 -8.73 42.35 20.24
CA GLN A 513 -8.74 42.81 18.85
C GLN A 513 -8.87 44.34 18.83
N LEU A 514 -8.24 44.96 17.81
CA LEU A 514 -8.34 46.41 17.62
C LEU A 514 -9.80 46.89 17.50
N ASP A 515 -10.65 46.05 16.88
CA ASP A 515 -12.07 46.35 16.70
C ASP A 515 -12.83 46.45 18.01
N ASP A 516 -12.46 45.66 19.03
CA ASP A 516 -13.07 45.70 20.38
C ASP A 516 -12.68 46.97 21.15
N LEU A 517 -11.52 47.55 20.83
CA LEU A 517 -11.01 48.77 21.43
C LEU A 517 -11.52 50.04 20.75
N ARG A 518 -12.03 49.93 19.51
CA ARG A 518 -12.31 51.06 18.62
C ARG A 518 -13.26 52.10 19.19
N ALA A 519 -14.23 51.67 19.98
CA ALA A 519 -15.21 52.57 20.60
C ALA A 519 -14.60 53.47 21.68
N ASP A 520 -13.59 52.97 22.41
CA ASP A 520 -13.07 53.61 23.63
C ASP A 520 -11.62 54.14 23.45
N MET A 521 -10.91 53.75 22.39
CA MET A 521 -9.51 54.12 22.18
C MET A 521 -9.26 55.62 21.96
N PHE A 522 -10.30 56.38 21.61
CA PHE A 522 -10.23 57.83 21.43
C PHE A 522 -10.73 58.61 22.65
N SER A 523 -11.11 57.95 23.74
CA SER A 523 -11.65 58.54 24.99
C SER A 523 -10.58 58.52 26.08
N PRO A 524 -9.84 59.66 26.32
CA PRO A 524 -8.75 59.70 27.33
C PRO A 524 -9.19 59.32 28.73
N GLU A 525 -10.44 59.57 29.09
CA GLU A 525 -11.04 59.23 30.38
C GLU A 525 -11.09 57.71 30.63
N LYS A 526 -11.07 56.91 29.59
CA LYS A 526 -11.10 55.44 29.64
C LYS A 526 -9.70 54.78 29.61
N TYR A 527 -8.64 55.57 29.47
CA TYR A 527 -7.26 55.03 29.34
C TYR A 527 -6.79 54.28 30.59
N GLY A 528 -7.41 54.51 31.77
CA GLY A 528 -7.12 53.76 32.96
C GLY A 528 -7.83 52.40 33.06
N THR A 529 -8.72 52.05 32.12
CA THR A 529 -9.43 50.77 32.11
C THR A 529 -8.45 49.64 31.82
N LYS A 530 -8.52 48.57 32.62
CA LYS A 530 -7.69 47.38 32.41
C LYS A 530 -8.14 46.61 31.19
N ILE A 531 -7.19 45.92 30.56
CA ILE A 531 -7.39 45.22 29.30
C ILE A 531 -8.28 43.97 29.43
N ASP A 532 -8.46 43.45 30.64
CA ASP A 532 -9.39 42.34 30.95
C ASP A 532 -10.84 42.64 30.54
N ALA A 533 -11.25 43.94 30.59
CA ALA A 533 -12.58 44.38 30.15
C ALA A 533 -12.81 44.23 28.62
N TYR A 534 -11.76 44.15 27.84
CA TYR A 534 -11.79 44.05 26.37
C TYR A 534 -11.26 42.69 25.86
N MET A 535 -10.82 41.82 26.76
CA MET A 535 -10.31 40.52 26.43
C MET A 535 -11.46 39.57 26.06
N ILE A 536 -11.31 38.86 24.98
CA ILE A 536 -12.21 37.80 24.53
C ILE A 536 -11.51 36.46 24.50
N ASP A 537 -12.25 35.39 24.69
CA ASP A 537 -11.74 34.05 24.41
C ASP A 537 -11.48 33.91 22.91
N PRO A 538 -10.35 33.34 22.51
CA PRO A 538 -10.10 33.08 21.08
C PRO A 538 -11.14 32.08 20.56
N PRO A 539 -11.65 32.28 19.34
CA PRO A 539 -12.73 31.45 18.80
C PRO A 539 -12.31 29.97 18.64
N ASP A 540 -11.01 29.69 18.54
CA ASP A 540 -10.42 28.36 18.60
C ASP A 540 -8.92 28.44 18.93
N LEU A 541 -8.31 27.32 19.36
CA LEU A 541 -6.89 27.18 19.69
C LEU A 541 -6.23 26.14 18.81
N ILE A 542 -5.12 26.50 18.15
CA ILE A 542 -4.33 25.59 17.35
C ILE A 542 -3.14 25.07 18.17
N TYR A 543 -2.98 23.76 18.24
CA TYR A 543 -1.83 23.15 18.92
C TYR A 543 -0.64 22.99 17.97
N GLN A 544 0.58 23.22 18.46
CA GLN A 544 1.84 23.25 17.66
C GLN A 544 2.11 22.01 16.79
N ASN A 545 1.48 20.87 17.08
CA ASN A 545 1.67 19.61 16.37
C ASN A 545 0.48 19.24 15.47
N GLU A 546 -0.50 20.13 15.31
CA GLU A 546 -1.64 19.89 14.44
C GLU A 546 -1.27 19.89 12.97
N GLN A 547 -2.03 19.11 12.20
CA GLN A 547 -1.89 19.08 10.74
C GLN A 547 -2.63 20.27 10.13
N ILE A 548 -2.11 20.81 9.02
CA ILE A 548 -2.72 21.98 8.34
C ILE A 548 -4.17 21.71 7.92
N GLY A 549 -4.54 20.47 7.61
CA GLY A 549 -5.93 20.10 7.31
C GLY A 549 -6.87 20.36 8.49
N SER A 550 -6.49 20.01 9.72
CA SER A 550 -7.26 20.32 10.94
C SER A 550 -7.33 21.82 11.19
N VAL A 551 -6.23 22.52 10.97
CA VAL A 551 -6.16 23.98 11.11
C VAL A 551 -7.12 24.68 10.14
N LEU A 552 -7.26 24.20 8.91
CA LEU A 552 -8.23 24.74 7.94
C LEU A 552 -9.67 24.50 8.38
N ASN A 553 -9.99 23.32 8.92
CA ASN A 553 -11.31 23.04 9.48
C ASN A 553 -11.63 23.99 10.64
N ALA A 554 -10.66 24.23 11.56
CA ALA A 554 -10.82 25.19 12.64
C ALA A 554 -11.10 26.61 12.11
N PHE A 555 -10.47 27.03 11.00
CA PHE A 555 -10.79 28.31 10.35
C PHE A 555 -12.18 28.35 9.71
N GLU A 556 -12.67 27.22 9.19
CA GLU A 556 -14.02 27.14 8.60
C GLU A 556 -15.10 27.15 9.66
N GLU A 557 -14.89 26.44 10.77
CA GLU A 557 -15.84 26.37 11.89
C GLU A 557 -15.89 27.68 12.69
N SER A 558 -14.72 28.25 13.03
CA SER A 558 -14.61 29.49 13.80
C SER A 558 -14.91 30.76 12.99
N LYS A 559 -14.86 30.69 11.67
CA LYS A 559 -14.92 31.85 10.74
C LYS A 559 -13.87 32.92 11.03
N ALA A 560 -12.86 32.61 11.82
CA ALA A 560 -11.78 33.53 12.16
C ALA A 560 -10.82 33.72 10.96
N TRP A 561 -10.13 34.85 10.94
CA TRP A 561 -9.06 35.13 9.99
C TRP A 561 -7.69 34.76 10.55
N MET A 562 -7.57 34.69 11.87
CA MET A 562 -6.33 34.44 12.60
C MET A 562 -6.64 33.67 13.88
N LEU A 563 -5.87 32.63 14.15
CA LEU A 563 -6.01 31.79 15.33
C LEU A 563 -4.68 31.69 16.09
N PRO A 564 -4.69 31.71 17.43
CA PRO A 564 -3.48 31.56 18.22
C PRO A 564 -2.98 30.12 18.22
N VAL A 565 -1.64 29.97 18.16
CA VAL A 565 -0.95 28.70 18.25
C VAL A 565 -0.34 28.55 19.65
N VAL A 566 -0.63 27.40 20.27
CA VAL A 566 -0.20 27.12 21.65
C VAL A 566 0.48 25.76 21.77
N THR A 567 1.21 25.56 22.87
CA THR A 567 1.70 24.22 23.28
C THR A 567 0.56 23.41 23.91
N SER A 568 0.81 22.10 24.20
CA SER A 568 -0.10 21.26 25.00
C SER A 568 -0.49 21.88 26.36
N ASP A 569 0.41 22.68 26.95
CA ASP A 569 0.23 23.36 28.24
C ASP A 569 -0.34 24.78 28.08
N ARG A 570 -0.98 25.08 26.93
CA ARG A 570 -1.56 26.38 26.57
C ARG A 570 -0.57 27.57 26.57
N LYS A 571 0.76 27.34 26.49
CA LYS A 571 1.71 28.43 26.32
C LYS A 571 1.64 28.99 24.91
N TYR A 572 1.54 30.31 24.82
CA TYR A 572 1.44 31.02 23.54
C TYR A 572 2.74 30.95 22.75
N LEU A 573 2.64 30.56 21.47
CA LEU A 573 3.78 30.47 20.54
C LEU A 573 3.72 31.54 19.44
N GLY A 574 2.55 31.85 18.91
CA GLY A 574 2.35 32.77 17.81
C GLY A 574 0.91 32.72 17.30
N PHE A 575 0.67 33.31 16.16
CA PHE A 575 -0.59 33.19 15.42
C PHE A 575 -0.38 32.50 14.08
N ILE A 576 -1.45 31.96 13.55
CA ILE A 576 -1.54 31.53 12.16
C ILE A 576 -2.70 32.24 11.48
N SER A 577 -2.47 32.71 10.24
CA SER A 577 -3.52 33.39 9.47
C SER A 577 -3.98 32.54 8.28
N LYS A 578 -5.26 32.64 7.94
CA LYS A 578 -5.85 31.96 6.76
C LYS A 578 -5.14 32.39 5.46
N SER A 579 -4.77 33.68 5.35
CA SER A 579 -4.05 34.22 4.20
C SER A 579 -2.64 33.63 4.04
N ARG A 580 -1.93 33.41 5.16
CA ARG A 580 -0.59 32.81 5.13
C ARG A 580 -0.62 31.36 4.66
N ILE A 581 -1.62 30.58 5.13
CA ILE A 581 -1.83 29.20 4.66
C ILE A 581 -2.16 29.20 3.17
N LEU A 582 -3.07 30.07 2.70
CA LEU A 582 -3.47 30.14 1.29
C LEU A 582 -2.30 30.58 0.39
N ALA A 583 -1.47 31.52 0.82
CA ALA A 583 -0.29 31.94 0.09
C ALA A 583 0.71 30.80 -0.08
N ALA A 584 1.04 30.11 1.01
CA ALA A 584 1.93 28.95 0.99
C ALA A 584 1.35 27.77 0.20
N TYR A 585 0.03 27.56 0.29
CA TYR A 585 -0.69 26.56 -0.52
C TYR A 585 -0.55 26.86 -2.01
N ARG A 586 -0.78 28.13 -2.41
CA ARG A 586 -0.66 28.55 -3.82
C ARG A 586 0.77 28.44 -4.33
N GLU A 587 1.75 28.81 -3.53
CA GLU A 587 3.18 28.67 -3.86
C GLU A 587 3.56 27.19 -4.10
N GLN A 588 3.14 26.31 -3.21
CA GLN A 588 3.37 24.85 -3.34
C GLN A 588 2.60 24.26 -4.52
N LEU A 589 1.39 24.72 -4.79
CA LEU A 589 0.59 24.28 -5.94
C LEU A 589 1.23 24.70 -7.27
N LEU A 590 1.76 25.90 -7.36
CA LEU A 590 2.52 26.37 -8.52
C LEU A 590 3.82 25.56 -8.68
N ALA A 591 4.57 25.34 -7.64
CA ALA A 591 5.79 24.51 -7.66
C ALA A 591 5.52 23.06 -8.11
N ILE A 592 4.32 22.52 -7.82
CA ILE A 592 3.90 21.19 -8.27
C ILE A 592 3.36 21.22 -9.71
N SER A 593 2.82 22.34 -10.20
CA SER A 593 2.19 22.45 -11.53
C SER A 593 3.10 23.00 -12.62
N GLU A 594 4.15 23.77 -12.30
CA GLU A 594 5.08 24.36 -13.27
C GLU A 594 6.27 23.45 -13.66
N GLU A 595 6.46 22.26 -13.02
CA GLU A 595 7.43 21.22 -13.39
C GLU A 595 6.75 20.01 -14.06
#